data_abdffae5f5176429c7c38433975545ea
#
_entry.id   abdffae5f5176429c7c38433975545ea
#
_cell.length_a   1.000
_cell.length_b   1.000
_cell.length_c   1.000
_cell.angle_alpha   90.00
_cell.angle_beta   90.00
_cell.angle_gamma   90.00
#
_symmetry.space_group_name_H-M   'P 1'
#
loop_
_entity.id
_entity.type
_entity.pdbx_description
1 polymer ?
#
loop_
_entity_poly.entity_id
_entity_poly.type
_entity_poly.pdbx_seq_one_letter_code
_entity_poly.pdbx_strand_id
1 'polypeptide(L)'
;MAEVAAHPGVIEQFPVISEALLNSASPQVRNQATMGGNLLQRTRCPYFRDVGYSACNKRAPGSGCAAIGGENRWHAVLGTSENCIATNASDVAVALVAPDKLL
;
A
#
# COMPACT_ATOMS: atom_id res chain seq x y z
N MET A 1 -3.87 -14.41 -3.14
CA MET A 1 -3.70 -13.98 -1.71
C MET A 1 -4.28 -15.01 -0.75
N ALA A 2 -5.45 -15.56 -0.99
CA ALA A 2 -6.06 -16.56 -0.10
C ALA A 2 -5.20 -17.82 0.09
N GLU A 3 -4.61 -18.35 -0.96
CA GLU A 3 -3.70 -19.52 -0.90
C GLU A 3 -2.47 -19.24 -0.02
N VAL A 4 -1.89 -18.06 -0.13
CA VAL A 4 -0.73 -17.66 0.69
C VAL A 4 -1.12 -17.56 2.16
N ALA A 5 -2.27 -16.94 2.47
CA ALA A 5 -2.77 -16.81 3.83
C ALA A 5 -3.03 -18.16 4.51
N ALA A 6 -3.46 -19.15 3.74
CA ALA A 6 -3.78 -20.51 4.23
C ALA A 6 -2.59 -21.47 4.14
N HIS A 7 -1.47 -21.09 3.56
CA HIS A 7 -0.33 -21.98 3.37
C HIS A 7 0.34 -22.31 4.71
N PRO A 8 0.51 -23.62 5.05
CA PRO A 8 1.05 -24.01 6.36
C PRO A 8 2.43 -23.41 6.66
N GLY A 9 3.33 -23.35 5.68
CA GLY A 9 4.65 -22.75 5.84
C GLY A 9 4.61 -21.25 6.12
N VAL A 10 3.64 -20.53 5.58
CA VAL A 10 3.45 -19.09 5.86
C VAL A 10 2.90 -18.89 7.27
N ILE A 11 1.92 -19.69 7.67
CA ILE A 11 1.32 -19.64 9.00
C ILE A 11 2.38 -19.92 10.09
N GLU A 12 3.23 -20.91 9.85
CA GLU A 12 4.24 -21.35 10.82
C GLU A 12 5.43 -20.39 10.90
N GLN A 13 5.99 -19.98 9.73
CA GLN A 13 7.23 -19.22 9.67
C GLN A 13 7.01 -17.70 9.63
N PHE A 14 5.90 -17.25 9.06
CA PHE A 14 5.59 -15.84 8.85
C PHE A 14 4.14 -15.51 9.21
N PRO A 15 3.70 -15.79 10.45
CA PRO A 15 2.30 -15.62 10.84
C PRO A 15 1.77 -14.20 10.61
N VAL A 16 2.61 -13.18 10.72
CA VAL A 16 2.23 -11.78 10.47
C VAL A 16 1.76 -11.55 9.04
N ILE A 17 2.33 -12.28 8.06
CA ILE A 17 1.91 -12.18 6.66
C ILE A 17 0.52 -12.80 6.49
N SER A 18 0.30 -13.99 7.06
CA SER A 18 -1.02 -14.63 7.03
C SER A 18 -2.09 -13.75 7.68
N GLU A 19 -1.79 -13.18 8.84
CA GLU A 19 -2.71 -12.30 9.57
C GLU A 19 -3.02 -11.02 8.78
N ALA A 20 -2.00 -10.37 8.21
CA ALA A 20 -2.20 -9.19 7.37
C ALA A 20 -3.09 -9.48 6.15
N LEU A 21 -2.90 -10.63 5.52
CA LEU A 21 -3.73 -11.06 4.40
C LEU A 21 -5.18 -11.31 4.81
N LEU A 22 -5.41 -11.99 5.94
CA LEU A 22 -6.75 -12.29 6.44
C LEU A 22 -7.52 -11.04 6.87
N ASN A 23 -6.82 -10.00 7.29
CA ASN A 23 -7.41 -8.72 7.67
C ASN A 23 -7.55 -7.73 6.50
N SER A 24 -7.01 -8.06 5.33
CA SER A 24 -7.11 -7.22 4.14
C SER A 24 -8.25 -7.66 3.25
N ALA A 25 -8.95 -6.68 2.63
CA ALA A 25 -10.01 -6.92 1.66
C ALA A 25 -11.13 -7.87 2.15
N SER A 26 -12.00 -8.30 1.25
CA SER A 26 -13.02 -9.32 1.51
C SER A 26 -12.50 -10.72 1.11
N PRO A 27 -13.12 -11.82 1.61
CA PRO A 27 -12.77 -13.17 1.18
C PRO A 27 -12.85 -13.33 -0.34
N GLN A 28 -13.85 -12.74 -0.98
CA GLN A 28 -14.04 -12.80 -2.43
C GLN A 28 -12.88 -12.14 -3.18
N VAL A 29 -12.46 -10.96 -2.72
CA VAL A 29 -11.33 -10.25 -3.31
C VAL A 29 -10.02 -11.03 -3.09
N ARG A 30 -9.79 -11.57 -1.89
CA ARG A 30 -8.59 -12.37 -1.60
C ARG A 30 -8.50 -13.61 -2.49
N ASN A 31 -9.61 -14.24 -2.83
CA ASN A 31 -9.64 -15.42 -3.71
C ASN A 31 -9.20 -15.11 -5.13
N GLN A 32 -9.43 -13.91 -5.61
CA GLN A 32 -9.09 -13.46 -6.97
C GLN A 32 -7.77 -12.69 -7.06
N ALA A 33 -7.40 -11.99 -5.98
CA ALA A 33 -6.22 -11.12 -5.97
C ALA A 33 -4.92 -11.90 -5.85
N THR A 34 -3.88 -11.35 -6.47
CA THR A 34 -2.50 -11.86 -6.36
C THR A 34 -1.67 -11.04 -5.39
N MET A 35 -0.60 -11.64 -4.87
CA MET A 35 0.37 -10.93 -4.03
C MET A 35 1.03 -9.78 -4.79
N GLY A 36 1.45 -10.03 -6.03
CA GLY A 36 2.04 -9.01 -6.88
C GLY A 36 1.11 -7.84 -7.15
N GLY A 37 -0.15 -8.12 -7.46
CA GLY A 37 -1.17 -7.08 -7.65
C GLY A 37 -1.40 -6.24 -6.39
N ASN A 38 -1.38 -6.86 -5.21
CA ASN A 38 -1.49 -6.14 -3.95
C ASN A 38 -0.30 -5.19 -3.73
N LEU A 39 0.93 -5.68 -3.94
CA LEU A 39 2.14 -4.86 -3.75
C LEU A 39 2.26 -3.72 -4.77
N LEU A 40 1.76 -3.92 -5.99
CA LEU A 40 1.79 -2.95 -7.07
C LEU A 40 0.56 -2.02 -7.10
N GLN A 41 -0.33 -2.13 -6.11
CA GLN A 41 -1.50 -1.26 -6.06
C GLN A 41 -1.10 0.22 -5.96
N ARG A 42 -1.89 1.07 -6.61
CA ARG A 42 -1.66 2.51 -6.60
C ARG A 42 -2.12 3.15 -5.30
N THR A 43 -1.56 4.31 -4.99
CA THR A 43 -1.96 5.10 -3.83
C THR A 43 -3.43 5.49 -3.87
N ARG A 44 -4.00 5.68 -2.68
CA ARG A 44 -5.37 6.20 -2.47
C ARG A 44 -5.41 7.71 -2.27
N CYS A 45 -4.32 8.40 -2.55
CA CYS A 45 -4.25 9.86 -2.46
C CYS A 45 -5.37 10.50 -3.31
N PRO A 46 -6.22 11.36 -2.72
CA PRO A 46 -7.33 11.99 -3.44
C PRO A 46 -6.87 12.82 -4.64
N TYR A 47 -5.74 13.51 -4.51
CA TYR A 47 -5.17 14.31 -5.59
C TYR A 47 -4.62 13.47 -6.74
N PHE A 48 -4.19 12.24 -6.47
CA PHE A 48 -3.83 11.29 -7.51
C PHE A 48 -5.05 10.72 -8.24
N ARG A 49 -6.11 10.42 -7.50
CA ARG A 49 -7.32 9.79 -8.04
C ARG A 49 -8.22 10.75 -8.81
N ASP A 50 -8.24 12.01 -8.40
CA ASP A 50 -9.04 13.03 -9.07
C ASP A 50 -8.18 13.77 -10.10
N VAL A 51 -8.47 13.53 -11.38
CA VAL A 51 -7.78 14.18 -12.51
C VAL A 51 -8.03 15.68 -12.60
N GLY A 52 -8.99 16.21 -11.86
CA GLY A 52 -9.24 17.64 -11.72
C GLY A 52 -8.07 18.39 -11.07
N TYR A 53 -7.28 17.69 -10.26
CA TYR A 53 -6.02 18.23 -9.73
C TYR A 53 -4.89 17.98 -10.73
N SER A 54 -4.38 19.05 -11.34
CA SER A 54 -3.31 18.98 -12.34
C SER A 54 -1.93 18.64 -11.74
N ALA A 55 -1.67 19.10 -10.51
CA ALA A 55 -0.38 18.95 -9.86
C ALA A 55 -0.29 17.60 -9.13
N CYS A 56 0.19 16.57 -9.82
CA CYS A 56 0.49 15.27 -9.24
C CYS A 56 1.69 14.63 -9.95
N ASN A 57 2.83 14.57 -9.27
CA ASN A 57 4.06 13.99 -9.81
C ASN A 57 3.96 12.49 -10.13
N LYS A 58 3.06 11.75 -9.47
CA LYS A 58 2.81 10.33 -9.80
C LYS A 58 2.08 10.15 -11.12
N ARG A 59 1.14 11.03 -11.42
CA ARG A 59 0.34 10.97 -12.65
C ARG A 59 1.04 11.67 -13.81
N ALA A 60 1.64 12.83 -13.54
CA ALA A 60 2.37 13.64 -14.50
C ALA A 60 3.68 14.14 -13.88
N PRO A 61 4.80 13.43 -14.04
CA PRO A 61 6.09 13.80 -13.45
C PRO A 61 6.49 15.25 -13.78
N GLY A 62 6.91 15.99 -12.76
CA GLY A 62 7.27 17.41 -12.89
C GLY A 62 6.13 18.40 -12.71
N SER A 63 4.88 17.94 -12.56
CA SER A 63 3.73 18.84 -12.41
C SER A 63 3.52 19.37 -10.98
N GLY A 64 4.27 18.84 -10.01
CA GLY A 64 4.13 19.20 -8.60
C GLY A 64 3.26 18.24 -7.80
N CYS A 65 2.98 18.60 -6.56
CA CYS A 65 2.15 17.82 -5.65
C CYS A 65 1.14 18.71 -4.93
N ALA A 66 -0.12 18.61 -5.29
CA ALA A 66 -1.19 19.39 -4.66
C ALA A 66 -1.40 19.02 -3.19
N ALA A 67 -1.02 17.81 -2.77
CA ALA A 67 -1.16 17.36 -1.39
C ALA A 67 -0.25 18.11 -0.40
N ILE A 68 0.97 18.49 -0.82
CA ILE A 68 1.94 19.14 0.07
C ILE A 68 1.40 20.46 0.65
N GLY A 69 0.73 21.26 -0.17
CA GLY A 69 0.11 22.51 0.26
C GLY A 69 -1.40 22.43 0.51
N GLY A 70 -1.98 21.23 0.44
CA GLY A 70 -3.43 21.00 0.54
C GLY A 70 -3.83 20.22 1.78
N GLU A 71 -5.00 19.56 1.70
CA GLU A 71 -5.48 18.64 2.72
C GLU A 71 -4.65 17.37 2.71
N ASN A 72 -3.80 17.20 3.72
CA ASN A 72 -2.84 16.09 3.80
C ASN A 72 -2.84 15.34 5.13
N ARG A 73 -3.94 15.42 5.87
CA ARG A 73 -4.09 14.80 7.18
C ARG A 73 -3.80 13.29 7.18
N TRP A 74 -4.12 12.63 6.08
CA TRP A 74 -3.99 11.17 5.90
C TRP A 74 -2.78 10.78 5.04
N HIS A 75 -1.89 11.72 4.78
CA HIS A 75 -0.67 11.48 4.02
C HIS A 75 0.50 11.08 4.92
N ALA A 76 1.60 10.65 4.31
CA ALA A 76 2.77 10.22 5.03
C ALA A 76 3.49 11.39 5.73
N VAL A 77 3.99 11.12 6.94
CA VAL A 77 4.85 12.03 7.70
C VAL A 77 6.31 11.64 7.56
N LEU A 78 6.60 10.33 7.55
CA LEU A 78 7.94 9.79 7.41
C LEU A 78 8.14 9.16 6.03
N GLY A 79 9.38 9.14 5.55
CA GLY A 79 9.72 8.54 4.25
C GLY A 79 9.18 9.32 3.06
N THR A 80 8.87 10.59 3.23
CA THR A 80 8.37 11.47 2.17
C THR A 80 9.51 12.09 1.36
N SER A 81 9.15 12.68 0.23
CA SER A 81 10.05 13.50 -0.57
C SER A 81 9.38 14.82 -0.94
N GLU A 82 10.15 15.73 -1.51
CA GLU A 82 9.63 16.98 -2.06
C GLU A 82 8.67 16.76 -3.24
N ASN A 83 8.70 15.57 -3.83
CA ASN A 83 7.89 15.24 -5.01
C ASN A 83 6.57 14.56 -4.66
N CYS A 84 6.49 13.82 -3.54
CA CYS A 84 5.30 13.07 -3.18
C CYS A 84 5.27 12.69 -1.70
N ILE A 85 4.10 12.85 -1.09
CA ILE A 85 3.83 12.47 0.29
C ILE A 85 2.78 11.37 0.41
N ALA A 86 2.45 10.68 -0.68
CA ALA A 86 1.44 9.62 -0.67
C ALA A 86 1.89 8.40 0.15
N THR A 87 0.94 7.77 0.81
CA THR A 87 1.14 6.50 1.51
C THR A 87 0.94 5.32 0.57
N ASN A 88 1.60 4.20 0.86
CA ASN A 88 1.27 2.92 0.24
C ASN A 88 0.07 2.31 0.98
N ALA A 89 -0.90 1.80 0.24
CA ALA A 89 -2.15 1.27 0.80
C ALA A 89 -2.06 -0.21 1.21
N SER A 90 -0.93 -0.88 1.04
CA SER A 90 -0.78 -2.32 1.28
C SER A 90 -0.34 -2.63 2.72
N ASP A 91 -1.23 -3.22 3.52
CA ASP A 91 -0.88 -3.78 4.83
C ASP A 91 0.08 -4.97 4.69
N VAL A 92 -0.02 -5.69 3.58
CA VAL A 92 0.89 -6.82 3.26
C VAL A 92 2.31 -6.32 3.06
N ALA A 93 2.51 -5.16 2.43
CA ALA A 93 3.83 -4.55 2.28
C ALA A 93 4.48 -4.26 3.64
N VAL A 94 3.71 -3.79 4.61
CA VAL A 94 4.16 -3.58 5.99
C VAL A 94 4.57 -4.91 6.64
N ALA A 95 3.73 -5.93 6.51
CA ALA A 95 4.00 -7.25 7.06
C ALA A 95 5.26 -7.91 6.44
N LEU A 96 5.54 -7.65 5.18
CA LEU A 96 6.73 -8.20 4.50
C LEU A 96 8.05 -7.55 4.98
N VAL A 97 8.00 -6.33 5.47
CA VAL A 97 9.18 -5.64 6.02
C VAL A 97 9.44 -6.03 7.48
N ALA A 98 8.40 -6.42 8.21
CA ALA A 98 8.50 -6.73 9.64
C ALA A 98 9.43 -7.92 9.97
N PRO A 99 9.45 -9.05 9.24
CA PRO A 99 10.30 -10.19 9.57
C PRO A 99 11.80 -9.87 9.63
N ASP A 100 12.28 -9.00 8.77
CA ASP A 100 13.70 -8.61 8.74
C ASP A 100 14.15 -7.89 10.02
N LYS A 101 13.20 -7.41 10.80
CA LYS A 101 13.47 -6.67 12.05
C LYS A 101 13.28 -7.51 13.30
N LEU A 102 12.68 -8.68 13.17
CA LEU A 102 12.43 -9.60 14.27
C LEU A 102 13.45 -10.75 14.33
N LEU A 103 14.32 -10.84 13.37
CA LEU A 103 15.45 -11.76 13.32
C LEU A 103 16.75 -11.04 13.69
#